data_fdc5c009b573ba132c058b4b18c9af6e
#
_entry.id   fdc5c009b573ba132c058b4b18c9af6e
#
_cell.length_a   1.000
_cell.length_b   1.000
_cell.length_c   1.000
_cell.angle_alpha   90.00
_cell.angle_beta   90.00
_cell.angle_gamma   90.00
#
_symmetry.space_group_name_H-M   'P 1'
#
loop_
_entity.id
_entity.type
_entity.pdbx_description
1 polymer ?
#
loop_
_entity_poly.entity_id
_entity_poly.type
_entity_poly.pdbx_seq_one_letter_code
_entity_poly.pdbx_strand_id
1 'polypeptide(L)'
;MATRSKKADSAAATQADTKEAAAVQSAGAIAAVQIPAPGGLSFSTEPNSPFSDGYSIAGEEAALAEFMAGEMDESDPLYDRYIELEDRKDRLERMQAEFKSRKGAGALVTRDEVRGMDELGTLVDEDVDQMTVHTKEAYRMFMGRVREPGKEAVPIVGGKRVAAALRGLWMLTGSDNPYADWALLRHEQTIKEISRRLRRETQEANDALNDMRKKGLNYSILQSAEPKVLNLGYRSPYGYAVSQLIVEFDYFVRLQKTLARKNLTSDEQARQAITQMTRFIRRVFNETTRFDRWLGRAEIRTLSRSDFVPEAGDEAGKRVEFVSGVFGMVPSEVFVGKLQPRHSRRRLQITPAERQLLQTVGEQLDAAEQEMERAVTTAETSTQEADAGLV
;
A
#
# COMPACT_ATOMS: atom_id res chain seq x y z
N MET A 1 -35.31 -29.54 -29.33
CA MET A 1 -35.98 -28.36 -29.91
C MET A 1 -35.62 -27.19 -29.03
N ALA A 2 -34.98 -26.11 -29.38
CA ALA A 2 -34.54 -25.59 -30.66
C ALA A 2 -33.28 -24.74 -30.41
N THR A 3 -32.32 -24.92 -31.26
CA THR A 3 -31.15 -24.08 -31.55
C THR A 3 -31.54 -22.72 -32.14
N ARG A 4 -30.84 -21.64 -31.75
CA ARG A 4 -30.58 -20.43 -32.54
C ARG A 4 -29.97 -19.37 -31.59
N SER A 5 -28.97 -18.65 -31.84
CA SER A 5 -28.05 -18.32 -32.91
C SER A 5 -27.19 -17.17 -32.36
N LYS A 6 -25.89 -17.36 -32.18
CA LYS A 6 -24.93 -16.26 -31.96
C LYS A 6 -24.17 -16.07 -33.26
N LYS A 7 -24.52 -15.02 -34.01
CA LYS A 7 -23.69 -14.50 -35.08
C LYS A 7 -24.13 -13.07 -35.36
N ALA A 8 -23.43 -12.11 -34.82
CA ALA A 8 -23.30 -10.73 -35.31
C ALA A 8 -22.70 -9.89 -34.17
N ASP A 9 -21.39 -9.75 -34.15
CA ASP A 9 -20.67 -8.57 -33.63
C ASP A 9 -19.18 -8.81 -33.84
N SER A 10 -18.76 -8.74 -35.11
CA SER A 10 -17.36 -8.79 -35.51
C SER A 10 -17.17 -7.96 -36.77
N ALA A 11 -17.64 -6.72 -36.79
CA ALA A 11 -17.47 -5.83 -37.94
C ALA A 11 -17.27 -4.34 -37.54
N ALA A 12 -17.00 -4.01 -36.29
CA ALA A 12 -16.84 -2.63 -35.85
C ALA A 12 -15.42 -2.25 -35.35
N ALA A 13 -14.46 -3.18 -35.36
CA ALA A 13 -13.12 -2.93 -34.83
C ALA A 13 -12.02 -2.66 -35.88
N THR A 14 -12.36 -2.62 -37.19
CA THR A 14 -11.35 -2.53 -38.26
C THR A 14 -11.36 -1.17 -38.98
N GLN A 15 -12.05 -0.16 -38.51
CA GLN A 15 -12.09 1.17 -39.18
C GLN A 15 -11.48 2.32 -38.35
N ALA A 16 -10.95 2.07 -37.18
CA ALA A 16 -10.32 3.11 -36.35
C ALA A 16 -8.80 3.26 -36.61
N ASP A 17 -8.10 2.22 -37.09
CA ASP A 17 -6.62 2.24 -37.24
C ASP A 17 -6.13 2.80 -38.58
N THR A 18 -7.01 3.14 -39.51
CA THR A 18 -6.61 3.68 -40.85
C THR A 18 -6.65 5.21 -40.97
N LYS A 19 -7.05 5.91 -39.89
CA LYS A 19 -7.13 7.39 -39.93
C LYS A 19 -5.99 8.11 -39.22
N GLU A 20 -5.17 7.42 -38.45
CA GLU A 20 -4.03 8.02 -37.76
C GLU A 20 -2.70 7.95 -38.55
N ALA A 21 -2.63 7.12 -39.58
CA ALA A 21 -1.45 7.01 -40.47
C ALA A 21 -1.39 8.05 -41.61
N ALA A 22 -2.44 8.88 -41.77
CA ALA A 22 -2.50 9.86 -42.86
C ALA A 22 -2.24 11.32 -42.42
N ALA A 23 -1.95 11.59 -41.16
CA ALA A 23 -1.81 12.95 -40.59
C ALA A 23 -0.33 13.37 -40.35
N VAL A 24 0.66 12.58 -40.74
CA VAL A 24 2.08 12.89 -40.52
C VAL A 24 2.81 13.31 -41.80
N GLN A 25 2.12 13.48 -42.93
CA GLN A 25 2.75 13.84 -44.22
C GLN A 25 2.52 15.28 -44.67
N SER A 26 2.37 16.25 -43.78
CA SER A 26 2.40 17.66 -44.17
C SER A 26 3.08 18.55 -43.14
N ALA A 27 4.34 18.29 -42.84
CA ALA A 27 5.23 19.26 -42.21
C ALA A 27 6.20 19.80 -43.24
N GLY A 28 6.12 21.09 -43.47
CA GLY A 28 6.75 21.83 -44.58
C GLY A 28 8.24 21.57 -44.76
N ALA A 29 8.64 21.64 -46.02
CA ALA A 29 10.03 21.68 -46.46
C ALA A 29 10.77 22.84 -45.79
N ILE A 30 11.54 22.54 -44.74
CA ILE A 30 12.51 23.47 -44.16
C ILE A 30 13.75 23.40 -45.05
N ALA A 31 14.17 24.54 -45.58
CA ALA A 31 15.34 24.66 -46.44
C ALA A 31 16.57 24.01 -45.76
N ALA A 32 17.19 23.07 -46.45
CA ALA A 32 18.41 22.42 -45.97
C ALA A 32 19.55 23.46 -45.85
N VAL A 33 20.12 23.51 -44.64
CA VAL A 33 21.30 24.33 -44.36
C VAL A 33 22.53 23.48 -44.70
N GLN A 34 23.40 23.96 -45.56
CA GLN A 34 24.66 23.28 -45.90
C GLN A 34 25.71 23.58 -44.81
N ILE A 35 26.22 22.58 -44.15
CA ILE A 35 27.34 22.65 -43.20
C ILE A 35 28.57 22.01 -43.83
N PRO A 36 29.73 22.67 -43.88
CA PRO A 36 30.95 22.08 -44.44
C PRO A 36 31.45 20.94 -43.55
N ALA A 37 31.72 19.77 -44.16
CA ALA A 37 32.29 18.62 -43.48
C ALA A 37 33.79 18.82 -43.18
N PRO A 38 34.40 18.15 -42.20
CA PRO A 38 35.83 18.12 -41.99
C PRO A 38 36.48 17.39 -43.20
N GLY A 39 37.00 18.13 -44.16
CA GLY A 39 37.59 17.62 -45.40
C GLY A 39 37.14 18.37 -46.65
N GLY A 40 36.27 19.39 -46.52
CA GLY A 40 35.89 20.26 -47.64
C GLY A 40 34.68 19.83 -48.47
N LEU A 41 34.05 18.69 -48.16
CA LEU A 41 32.79 18.26 -48.74
C LEU A 41 31.61 18.95 -48.06
N SER A 42 30.72 19.56 -48.84
CA SER A 42 29.47 20.12 -48.32
C SER A 42 28.34 19.14 -48.59
N PHE A 43 27.54 18.83 -47.58
CA PHE A 43 26.39 17.93 -47.66
C PHE A 43 25.09 18.57 -47.15
N SER A 44 23.97 18.00 -47.54
CA SER A 44 22.65 18.42 -47.11
C SER A 44 22.40 18.04 -45.63
N THR A 45 21.80 18.95 -44.84
CA THR A 45 21.52 18.72 -43.45
C THR A 45 20.03 18.84 -43.14
N GLU A 46 19.55 18.09 -42.12
CA GLU A 46 18.18 18.17 -41.60
C GLU A 46 18.16 18.16 -40.07
N PRO A 47 17.21 18.87 -39.44
CA PRO A 47 17.15 18.98 -37.97
C PRO A 47 16.89 17.65 -37.24
N ASN A 48 16.22 16.70 -37.89
CA ASN A 48 15.84 15.41 -37.33
C ASN A 48 16.68 14.25 -37.87
N SER A 49 17.88 14.52 -38.34
CA SER A 49 18.77 13.49 -38.83
C SER A 49 19.14 12.45 -37.77
N PRO A 50 19.22 11.16 -38.11
CA PRO A 50 19.73 10.12 -37.21
C PRO A 50 21.25 10.24 -36.98
N PHE A 51 21.93 11.11 -37.70
CA PHE A 51 23.38 11.36 -37.58
C PHE A 51 23.66 12.62 -36.76
N SER A 52 24.70 12.55 -35.94
CA SER A 52 25.07 13.65 -35.05
C SER A 52 25.54 14.93 -35.75
N ASP A 53 25.94 14.82 -36.99
CA ASP A 53 26.34 15.91 -37.85
C ASP A 53 25.20 16.50 -38.68
N GLY A 54 23.99 15.99 -38.49
CA GLY A 54 22.79 16.47 -39.18
C GLY A 54 22.66 15.98 -40.65
N TYR A 55 23.47 15.04 -41.11
CA TYR A 55 23.46 14.56 -42.48
C TYR A 55 22.07 14.08 -42.91
N SER A 56 21.58 14.59 -44.07
CA SER A 56 20.27 14.23 -44.63
C SER A 56 20.42 13.26 -45.81
N ILE A 57 20.06 12.00 -45.60
CA ILE A 57 20.05 10.98 -46.64
C ILE A 57 19.11 11.40 -47.78
N ALA A 58 17.90 11.83 -47.49
CA ALA A 58 16.93 12.26 -48.51
C ALA A 58 17.38 13.50 -49.25
N GLY A 59 18.05 14.44 -48.58
CA GLY A 59 18.62 15.62 -49.20
C GLY A 59 19.77 15.31 -50.15
N GLU A 60 20.64 14.35 -49.78
CA GLU A 60 21.75 13.92 -50.61
C GLU A 60 21.29 13.06 -51.80
N GLU A 61 20.30 12.17 -51.61
CA GLU A 61 19.69 11.42 -52.72
C GLU A 61 19.09 12.35 -53.76
N ALA A 62 18.42 13.40 -53.35
CA ALA A 62 17.88 14.40 -54.27
C ALA A 62 19.00 15.20 -54.99
N ALA A 63 20.08 15.56 -54.28
CA ALA A 63 21.20 16.29 -54.82
C ALA A 63 22.06 15.47 -55.81
N LEU A 64 22.13 14.14 -55.59
CA LEU A 64 22.92 13.21 -56.41
C LEU A 64 22.07 12.45 -57.44
N ALA A 65 20.76 12.75 -57.55
CA ALA A 65 19.84 12.01 -58.43
C ALA A 65 20.27 11.96 -59.88
N GLU A 66 20.78 13.06 -60.46
CA GLU A 66 21.28 13.12 -61.81
C GLU A 66 22.60 12.33 -61.99
N PHE A 67 23.50 12.39 -60.99
CA PHE A 67 24.74 11.62 -60.99
C PHE A 67 24.46 10.10 -60.85
N MET A 68 23.54 9.67 -60.05
CA MET A 68 23.14 8.26 -59.94
C MET A 68 22.38 7.72 -61.14
N ALA A 69 21.78 8.59 -61.94
CA ALA A 69 21.11 8.21 -63.22
C ALA A 69 22.04 8.13 -64.40
N GLY A 70 23.28 8.67 -64.31
CA GLY A 70 24.32 8.67 -65.38
C GLY A 70 25.33 7.52 -65.22
N GLU A 71 26.41 7.58 -66.01
CA GLU A 71 27.58 6.75 -65.77
C GLU A 71 28.37 7.31 -64.63
N MET A 72 28.36 6.55 -63.47
CA MET A 72 29.08 6.93 -62.25
C MET A 72 30.58 6.85 -62.47
N ASP A 73 31.21 7.95 -62.95
CA ASP A 73 32.65 8.04 -63.18
C ASP A 73 33.37 8.31 -61.82
N GLU A 74 34.33 7.45 -61.44
CA GLU A 74 35.17 7.60 -60.27
C GLU A 74 35.99 8.87 -60.21
N SER A 75 36.19 9.51 -61.38
CA SER A 75 36.93 10.79 -61.54
C SER A 75 36.04 12.01 -61.27
N ASP A 76 34.73 11.86 -61.14
CA ASP A 76 33.81 12.97 -60.95
C ASP A 76 33.86 13.45 -59.44
N PRO A 77 33.91 14.77 -59.21
CA PRO A 77 33.91 15.32 -57.83
C PRO A 77 32.70 14.93 -56.99
N LEU A 78 31.60 14.46 -57.62
CA LEU A 78 30.40 13.99 -56.91
C LEU A 78 30.52 12.53 -56.46
N TYR A 79 31.52 11.79 -56.97
CA TYR A 79 31.72 10.38 -56.61
C TYR A 79 31.99 10.21 -55.09
N ASP A 80 32.84 11.06 -54.51
CA ASP A 80 33.12 11.01 -53.07
C ASP A 80 31.87 11.27 -52.21
N ARG A 81 30.96 12.17 -52.67
CA ARG A 81 29.67 12.39 -52.01
C ARG A 81 28.74 11.21 -52.15
N TYR A 82 28.78 10.52 -53.30
CA TYR A 82 27.99 9.32 -53.50
C TYR A 82 28.46 8.17 -52.58
N ILE A 83 29.77 7.97 -52.45
CA ILE A 83 30.33 6.98 -51.53
C ILE A 83 29.91 7.27 -50.07
N GLU A 84 29.99 8.53 -49.64
CA GLU A 84 29.53 8.92 -48.29
C GLU A 84 28.03 8.67 -48.10
N LEU A 85 27.20 8.89 -49.13
CA LEU A 85 25.76 8.59 -49.09
C LEU A 85 25.50 7.09 -48.89
N GLU A 86 26.19 6.24 -49.64
CA GLU A 86 26.06 4.77 -49.52
C GLU A 86 26.55 4.29 -48.13
N ASP A 87 27.68 4.77 -47.64
CA ASP A 87 28.17 4.45 -46.29
C ASP A 87 27.18 4.87 -45.18
N ARG A 88 26.54 6.02 -45.37
CA ARG A 88 25.51 6.49 -44.40
C ARG A 88 24.25 5.66 -44.48
N LYS A 89 23.80 5.23 -45.67
CA LYS A 89 22.67 4.31 -45.80
C LYS A 89 22.94 2.97 -45.14
N ASP A 90 24.09 2.37 -45.43
CA ASP A 90 24.52 1.11 -44.79
C ASP A 90 24.60 1.22 -43.29
N ARG A 91 25.08 2.35 -42.79
CA ARG A 91 25.15 2.61 -41.36
C ARG A 91 23.76 2.73 -40.73
N LEU A 92 22.84 3.43 -41.41
CA LEU A 92 21.45 3.56 -40.94
C LEU A 92 20.74 2.19 -40.95
N GLU A 93 20.92 1.39 -42.01
CA GLU A 93 20.35 0.04 -42.07
C GLU A 93 20.87 -0.86 -40.94
N ARG A 94 22.18 -0.81 -40.65
CA ARG A 94 22.79 -1.54 -39.55
C ARG A 94 22.20 -1.09 -38.19
N MET A 95 22.05 0.21 -37.95
CA MET A 95 21.44 0.73 -36.76
C MET A 95 19.97 0.30 -36.62
N GLN A 96 19.20 0.33 -37.72
CA GLN A 96 17.82 -0.13 -37.74
C GLN A 96 17.71 -1.64 -37.53
N ALA A 97 18.59 -2.45 -38.12
CA ALA A 97 18.64 -3.88 -37.91
C ALA A 97 19.00 -4.23 -36.47
N GLU A 98 19.96 -3.51 -35.88
CA GLU A 98 20.31 -3.67 -34.46
C GLU A 98 19.15 -3.27 -33.53
N PHE A 99 18.46 -2.18 -33.80
CA PHE A 99 17.28 -1.76 -33.05
C PHE A 99 16.13 -2.78 -33.18
N LYS A 100 15.89 -3.29 -34.38
CA LYS A 100 14.89 -4.35 -34.63
C LYS A 100 15.28 -5.65 -33.91
N SER A 101 16.56 -6.04 -33.96
CA SER A 101 17.05 -7.23 -33.26
C SER A 101 16.94 -7.09 -31.74
N ARG A 102 17.30 -5.94 -31.17
CA ARG A 102 17.12 -5.64 -29.76
C ARG A 102 15.66 -5.63 -29.36
N LYS A 103 14.76 -5.10 -30.18
CA LYS A 103 13.32 -5.11 -29.94
C LYS A 103 12.72 -6.52 -29.98
N GLY A 104 13.31 -7.42 -30.80
CA GLY A 104 12.91 -8.84 -30.82
C GLY A 104 13.57 -9.71 -29.75
N ALA A 105 14.79 -9.36 -29.32
CA ALA A 105 15.53 -10.07 -28.27
C ALA A 105 15.01 -9.77 -26.85
N GLY A 106 14.07 -8.85 -26.71
CA GLY A 106 13.45 -8.48 -25.43
C GLY A 106 12.38 -9.45 -24.92
N ALA A 107 11.94 -10.42 -25.71
CA ALA A 107 11.05 -11.46 -25.19
C ALA A 107 11.91 -12.53 -24.48
N LEU A 108 12.18 -12.31 -23.18
CA LEU A 108 12.81 -13.30 -22.30
C LEU A 108 11.97 -14.59 -22.19
N VAL A 109 10.74 -14.58 -22.70
CA VAL A 109 9.76 -15.65 -22.56
C VAL A 109 9.14 -15.93 -23.93
N THR A 110 9.12 -17.19 -24.35
CA THR A 110 8.48 -17.61 -25.60
C THR A 110 6.96 -17.46 -25.53
N ARG A 111 6.27 -17.43 -26.69
CA ARG A 111 4.80 -17.37 -26.72
C ARG A 111 4.13 -18.54 -26.00
N ASP A 112 4.75 -19.71 -26.02
CA ASP A 112 4.22 -20.90 -25.35
C ASP A 112 4.40 -20.82 -23.83
N GLU A 113 5.50 -20.21 -23.36
CA GLU A 113 5.70 -19.91 -21.92
C GLU A 113 4.72 -18.83 -21.42
N VAL A 114 4.39 -17.82 -22.25
CA VAL A 114 3.35 -16.83 -21.90
C VAL A 114 1.99 -17.50 -21.77
N ARG A 115 1.64 -18.45 -22.64
CA ARG A 115 0.40 -19.24 -22.49
C ARG A 115 0.40 -20.03 -21.20
N GLY A 116 1.51 -20.66 -20.84
CA GLY A 116 1.64 -21.34 -19.55
C GLY A 116 1.45 -20.41 -18.36
N MET A 117 1.84 -19.12 -18.45
CA MET A 117 1.55 -18.12 -17.42
C MET A 117 0.05 -17.76 -17.33
N ASP A 118 -0.64 -17.68 -18.48
CA ASP A 118 -2.09 -17.42 -18.54
C ASP A 118 -2.92 -18.61 -18.01
N GLU A 119 -2.37 -19.82 -18.09
CA GLU A 119 -2.99 -21.04 -17.57
C GLU A 119 -2.80 -21.22 -16.06
N LEU A 120 -1.86 -20.50 -15.44
CA LEU A 120 -1.70 -20.49 -13.98
C LEU A 120 -2.95 -19.91 -13.31
N GLY A 121 -3.60 -20.73 -12.49
CA GLY A 121 -4.73 -20.31 -11.67
C GLY A 121 -4.35 -19.30 -10.60
N THR A 122 -5.33 -18.63 -10.04
CA THR A 122 -5.14 -17.80 -8.85
C THR A 122 -4.73 -18.64 -7.65
N LEU A 123 -3.82 -18.11 -6.83
CA LEU A 123 -3.45 -18.73 -5.57
C LEU A 123 -4.68 -18.83 -4.65
N VAL A 124 -4.97 -20.01 -4.17
CA VAL A 124 -6.06 -20.30 -3.23
C VAL A 124 -5.50 -21.05 -2.04
N ASP A 125 -6.13 -20.87 -0.87
CA ASP A 125 -5.82 -21.68 0.30
C ASP A 125 -6.43 -23.07 0.12
N GLU A 126 -5.63 -24.13 0.19
CA GLU A 126 -6.10 -25.51 0.10
C GLU A 126 -6.86 -25.93 1.36
N ASP A 127 -6.36 -25.50 2.52
CA ASP A 127 -6.92 -25.83 3.83
C ASP A 127 -7.47 -24.59 4.53
N VAL A 128 -8.35 -24.85 5.50
CA VAL A 128 -8.88 -23.79 6.37
C VAL A 128 -7.87 -23.47 7.45
N ASP A 129 -7.42 -22.22 7.49
CA ASP A 129 -6.54 -21.72 8.54
C ASP A 129 -7.18 -21.93 9.92
N GLN A 130 -6.39 -22.38 10.88
CA GLN A 130 -6.86 -22.72 12.21
C GLN A 130 -5.92 -22.15 13.29
N MET A 131 -6.49 -21.83 14.46
CA MET A 131 -5.72 -21.60 15.68
C MET A 131 -6.20 -22.51 16.78
N THR A 132 -5.27 -22.98 17.61
CA THR A 132 -5.57 -23.82 18.78
C THR A 132 -5.37 -23.00 20.05
N VAL A 133 -6.36 -23.01 20.94
CA VAL A 133 -6.30 -22.34 22.24
C VAL A 133 -6.52 -23.35 23.37
N HIS A 134 -5.75 -23.21 24.45
CA HIS A 134 -5.74 -24.11 25.59
C HIS A 134 -6.39 -23.51 26.85
N THR A 135 -6.58 -22.19 26.88
CA THR A 135 -7.05 -21.50 28.09
C THR A 135 -8.42 -20.85 27.89
N LYS A 136 -9.21 -20.85 28.96
CA LYS A 136 -10.52 -20.17 28.97
C LYS A 136 -10.37 -18.66 28.76
N GLU A 137 -9.26 -18.09 29.24
CA GLU A 137 -8.95 -16.67 29.11
C GLU A 137 -8.75 -16.27 27.65
N ALA A 138 -7.93 -17.03 26.89
CA ALA A 138 -7.70 -16.78 25.47
C ALA A 138 -8.96 -17.04 24.63
N TYR A 139 -9.69 -18.12 24.92
CA TYR A 139 -10.96 -18.39 24.26
C TYR A 139 -11.95 -17.24 24.43
N ARG A 140 -12.13 -16.75 25.68
CA ARG A 140 -12.99 -15.59 25.98
C ARG A 140 -12.48 -14.29 25.35
N MET A 141 -11.15 -14.12 25.25
CA MET A 141 -10.53 -12.97 24.60
C MET A 141 -10.86 -12.95 23.12
N PHE A 142 -10.86 -14.10 22.46
CA PHE A 142 -11.21 -14.21 21.04
C PHE A 142 -12.71 -14.09 20.78
N MET A 143 -13.53 -14.85 21.51
CA MET A 143 -14.99 -14.89 21.27
C MET A 143 -15.71 -13.63 21.76
N GLY A 144 -15.24 -13.04 22.85
CA GLY A 144 -15.95 -11.97 23.54
C GLY A 144 -17.21 -12.47 24.30
N ARG A 145 -18.10 -11.54 24.59
CA ARG A 145 -19.41 -11.83 25.19
C ARG A 145 -20.46 -10.89 24.62
N VAL A 146 -21.50 -11.45 24.04
CA VAL A 146 -22.65 -10.69 23.55
C VAL A 146 -23.60 -10.40 24.73
N ARG A 147 -24.29 -9.28 24.66
CA ARG A 147 -25.35 -8.96 25.64
C ARG A 147 -26.53 -9.89 25.39
N GLU A 148 -26.88 -10.68 26.39
CA GLU A 148 -28.09 -11.50 26.36
C GLU A 148 -29.28 -10.66 26.87
N PRO A 149 -30.43 -10.71 26.17
CA PRO A 149 -31.66 -10.05 26.68
C PRO A 149 -31.99 -10.55 28.07
N GLY A 150 -32.28 -9.63 29.00
CA GLY A 150 -32.64 -9.97 30.40
C GLY A 150 -31.48 -10.24 31.32
N LYS A 151 -30.22 -10.23 30.87
CA LYS A 151 -29.05 -10.32 31.75
C LYS A 151 -28.31 -8.99 31.86
N GLU A 152 -27.95 -8.59 33.06
CA GLU A 152 -27.15 -7.37 33.34
C GLU A 152 -25.69 -7.47 32.90
N ALA A 153 -25.30 -8.57 32.23
CA ALA A 153 -23.92 -8.81 31.84
C ALA A 153 -23.45 -7.82 30.79
N VAL A 154 -22.41 -7.06 31.11
CA VAL A 154 -21.78 -6.09 30.16
C VAL A 154 -21.19 -6.85 28.96
N PRO A 155 -21.48 -6.42 27.73
CA PRO A 155 -20.88 -7.02 26.53
C PRO A 155 -19.37 -6.81 26.54
N ILE A 156 -18.63 -7.81 26.04
CA ILE A 156 -17.17 -7.78 25.95
C ILE A 156 -16.78 -7.93 24.49
N VAL A 157 -16.04 -6.96 23.97
CA VAL A 157 -15.47 -7.02 22.62
C VAL A 157 -14.42 -8.13 22.57
N GLY A 158 -14.61 -9.10 21.66
CA GLY A 158 -13.65 -10.17 21.42
C GLY A 158 -12.87 -9.98 20.13
N GLY A 159 -11.77 -10.71 19.97
CA GLY A 159 -10.88 -10.66 18.81
C GLY A 159 -11.61 -10.87 17.47
N LYS A 160 -12.64 -11.74 17.45
CA LYS A 160 -13.48 -11.94 16.27
C LYS A 160 -14.19 -10.65 15.82
N ARG A 161 -14.71 -9.86 16.77
CA ARG A 161 -15.33 -8.56 16.44
C ARG A 161 -14.30 -7.52 16.01
N VAL A 162 -13.11 -7.54 16.64
CA VAL A 162 -12.00 -6.65 16.27
C VAL A 162 -11.50 -6.95 14.87
N ALA A 163 -11.34 -8.23 14.49
CA ALA A 163 -10.96 -8.62 13.15
C ALA A 163 -11.96 -8.11 12.09
N ALA A 164 -13.27 -8.15 12.41
CA ALA A 164 -14.30 -7.57 11.55
C ALA A 164 -14.21 -6.03 11.47
N ALA A 165 -13.95 -5.35 12.60
CA ALA A 165 -13.75 -3.91 12.65
C ALA A 165 -12.53 -3.46 11.83
N LEU A 166 -11.40 -4.16 11.99
CA LEU A 166 -10.19 -3.90 11.21
C LEU A 166 -10.39 -4.11 9.71
N ARG A 167 -11.21 -5.08 9.32
CA ARG A 167 -11.60 -5.24 7.92
C ARG A 167 -12.41 -4.05 7.45
N GLY A 168 -13.35 -3.53 8.24
CA GLY A 168 -14.11 -2.32 7.93
C GLY A 168 -13.20 -1.11 7.71
N LEU A 169 -12.28 -0.86 8.65
CA LEU A 169 -11.30 0.23 8.55
C LEU A 169 -10.38 0.05 7.32
N TRP A 170 -9.89 -1.18 7.09
CA TRP A 170 -9.10 -1.49 5.90
C TRP A 170 -9.85 -1.23 4.59
N MET A 171 -11.16 -1.49 4.54
CA MET A 171 -11.98 -1.14 3.36
C MET A 171 -12.07 0.37 3.16
N LEU A 172 -12.20 1.15 4.24
CA LEU A 172 -12.27 2.62 4.17
C LEU A 172 -10.95 3.26 3.69
N THR A 173 -9.79 2.61 3.86
CA THR A 173 -8.54 3.11 3.27
C THR A 173 -8.61 3.19 1.74
N GLY A 174 -9.45 2.36 1.11
CA GLY A 174 -9.69 2.39 -0.34
C GLY A 174 -10.39 3.66 -0.82
N SER A 175 -11.10 4.35 0.07
CA SER A 175 -11.75 5.66 -0.18
C SER A 175 -10.88 6.83 0.27
N ASP A 176 -9.59 6.63 0.47
CA ASP A 176 -8.62 7.64 0.90
C ASP A 176 -8.98 8.33 2.23
N ASN A 177 -9.57 7.59 3.16
CA ASN A 177 -9.96 8.10 4.47
C ASN A 177 -8.75 8.20 5.42
N PRO A 178 -8.32 9.42 5.83
CA PRO A 178 -7.13 9.57 6.67
C PRO A 178 -7.32 9.05 8.10
N TYR A 179 -8.54 9.09 8.65
CA TYR A 179 -8.83 8.53 9.96
C TYR A 179 -8.83 7.01 9.97
N ALA A 180 -9.17 6.36 8.86
CA ALA A 180 -9.04 4.92 8.73
C ALA A 180 -7.56 4.50 8.73
N ASP A 181 -6.70 5.22 8.00
CA ASP A 181 -5.25 5.01 8.04
C ASP A 181 -4.72 5.20 9.47
N TRP A 182 -5.10 6.29 10.13
CA TRP A 182 -4.71 6.57 11.52
C TRP A 182 -5.15 5.49 12.51
N ALA A 183 -6.41 5.04 12.40
CA ALA A 183 -6.93 3.97 13.26
C ALA A 183 -6.15 2.66 13.10
N LEU A 184 -5.78 2.30 11.87
CA LEU A 184 -4.95 1.12 11.59
C LEU A 184 -3.54 1.27 12.14
N LEU A 185 -2.90 2.43 11.95
CA LEU A 185 -1.58 2.73 12.50
C LEU A 185 -1.56 2.65 14.03
N ARG A 186 -2.53 3.27 14.69
CA ARG A 186 -2.69 3.18 16.16
C ARG A 186 -2.86 1.74 16.62
N HIS A 187 -3.70 0.98 15.93
CA HIS A 187 -3.87 -0.43 16.22
C HIS A 187 -2.56 -1.20 16.08
N GLU A 188 -1.86 -1.05 14.96
CA GLU A 188 -0.57 -1.71 14.71
C GLU A 188 0.49 -1.35 15.77
N GLN A 189 0.59 -0.08 16.13
CA GLN A 189 1.54 0.38 17.15
C GLN A 189 1.23 -0.26 18.49
N THR A 190 -0.02 -0.23 18.92
CA THR A 190 -0.42 -0.75 20.23
C THR A 190 -0.32 -2.29 20.26
N ILE A 191 -0.65 -2.99 19.18
CA ILE A 191 -0.40 -4.45 19.08
C ILE A 191 1.09 -4.77 19.20
N LYS A 192 1.96 -4.00 18.54
CA LYS A 192 3.42 -4.18 18.68
C LYS A 192 3.90 -3.99 20.14
N GLU A 193 3.31 -3.05 20.87
CA GLU A 193 3.61 -2.83 22.30
C GLU A 193 3.15 -4.00 23.16
N ILE A 194 1.94 -4.51 22.93
CA ILE A 194 1.41 -5.69 23.62
C ILE A 194 2.28 -6.91 23.35
N SER A 195 2.58 -7.19 22.07
CA SER A 195 3.42 -8.34 21.71
C SER A 195 4.84 -8.23 22.27
N ARG A 196 5.43 -7.03 22.33
CA ARG A 196 6.72 -6.82 23.00
C ARG A 196 6.65 -7.14 24.50
N ARG A 197 5.59 -6.69 25.18
CA ARG A 197 5.37 -6.99 26.59
C ARG A 197 5.12 -8.49 26.81
N LEU A 198 4.25 -9.11 26.02
CA LEU A 198 4.00 -10.56 26.08
C LEU A 198 5.28 -11.38 25.90
N ARG A 199 6.11 -11.03 24.91
CA ARG A 199 7.37 -11.73 24.67
C ARG A 199 8.33 -11.60 25.84
N ARG A 200 8.47 -10.41 26.43
CA ARG A 200 9.32 -10.19 27.60
C ARG A 200 8.86 -11.03 28.77
N GLU A 201 7.59 -10.93 29.17
CA GLU A 201 7.05 -11.68 30.30
C GLU A 201 7.04 -13.20 30.06
N THR A 202 6.87 -13.63 28.79
CA THR A 202 7.02 -15.02 28.35
C THR A 202 8.45 -15.50 28.47
N GLN A 203 9.43 -14.68 28.07
CA GLN A 203 10.85 -15.01 28.17
C GLN A 203 11.29 -15.17 29.63
N GLU A 204 10.92 -14.22 30.49
CA GLU A 204 11.20 -14.29 31.94
C GLU A 204 10.64 -15.59 32.56
N ALA A 205 9.42 -15.97 32.17
CA ALA A 205 8.80 -17.21 32.63
C ALA A 205 9.53 -18.48 32.13
N ASN A 206 9.96 -18.48 30.87
CA ASN A 206 10.73 -19.57 30.29
C ASN A 206 12.12 -19.68 30.92
N ASP A 207 12.76 -18.56 31.22
CA ASP A 207 14.07 -18.54 31.87
C ASP A 207 14.00 -19.13 33.29
N ALA A 208 12.95 -18.81 34.05
CA ALA A 208 12.69 -19.43 35.35
C ALA A 208 12.55 -20.97 35.25
N LEU A 209 11.82 -21.46 34.23
CA LEU A 209 11.69 -22.91 33.97
C LEU A 209 13.02 -23.55 33.54
N ASN A 210 13.80 -22.86 32.71
CA ASN A 210 15.10 -23.32 32.25
C ASN A 210 16.14 -23.39 33.39
N ASP A 211 16.10 -22.46 34.33
CA ASP A 211 16.96 -22.50 35.53
C ASP A 211 16.64 -23.68 36.43
N MET A 212 15.37 -24.05 36.54
CA MET A 212 15.01 -25.30 37.24
C MET A 212 15.53 -26.53 36.49
N ARG A 213 15.47 -26.52 35.14
CA ARG A 213 16.00 -27.60 34.31
C ARG A 213 17.53 -27.79 34.52
N LYS A 214 18.30 -26.70 34.59
CA LYS A 214 19.74 -26.73 34.89
C LYS A 214 20.03 -27.36 36.26
N LYS A 215 19.12 -27.22 37.22
CA LYS A 215 19.19 -27.82 38.55
C LYS A 215 18.68 -29.27 38.62
N GLY A 216 18.30 -29.86 37.47
CA GLY A 216 17.78 -31.22 37.38
C GLY A 216 16.26 -31.35 37.45
N LEU A 217 15.49 -30.26 37.55
CA LEU A 217 14.02 -30.26 37.65
C LEU A 217 13.42 -29.89 36.27
N ASN A 218 12.97 -30.86 35.51
CA ASN A 218 12.33 -30.64 34.23
C ASN A 218 10.81 -30.49 34.34
N TYR A 219 10.32 -29.29 34.24
CA TYR A 219 8.89 -28.97 34.33
C TYR A 219 8.26 -28.84 32.92
N SER A 220 7.12 -29.49 32.73
CA SER A 220 6.27 -29.33 31.53
C SER A 220 5.34 -28.16 31.66
N ILE A 221 5.10 -27.44 30.57
CA ILE A 221 4.12 -26.35 30.47
C ILE A 221 2.72 -26.94 30.43
N LEU A 222 1.80 -26.40 31.24
CA LEU A 222 0.42 -26.86 31.28
C LEU A 222 -0.26 -26.70 29.92
N GLN A 223 -1.03 -27.71 29.55
CA GLN A 223 -1.85 -27.73 28.36
C GLN A 223 -3.27 -28.21 28.71
N SER A 224 -4.26 -27.82 27.91
CA SER A 224 -5.58 -28.43 28.03
C SER A 224 -5.55 -29.87 27.54
N ALA A 225 -6.24 -30.76 28.23
CA ALA A 225 -6.49 -32.11 27.74
C ALA A 225 -7.35 -32.09 26.47
N GLU A 226 -8.24 -31.08 26.38
CA GLU A 226 -9.14 -30.86 25.24
C GLU A 226 -8.99 -29.42 24.74
N PRO A 227 -7.99 -29.12 23.93
CA PRO A 227 -7.83 -27.79 23.34
C PRO A 227 -8.97 -27.47 22.36
N LYS A 228 -9.28 -26.18 22.20
CA LYS A 228 -10.26 -25.75 21.19
C LYS A 228 -9.54 -25.31 19.93
N VAL A 229 -9.87 -25.96 18.81
CA VAL A 229 -9.47 -25.56 17.46
C VAL A 229 -10.53 -24.60 16.93
N LEU A 230 -10.09 -23.46 16.44
CA LEU A 230 -10.94 -22.39 15.92
C LEU A 230 -10.55 -22.10 14.46
N ASN A 231 -11.52 -22.22 13.56
CA ASN A 231 -11.31 -21.93 12.15
C ASN A 231 -11.22 -20.42 11.94
N LEU A 232 -10.24 -20.00 11.12
CA LEU A 232 -9.95 -18.61 10.77
C LEU A 232 -10.38 -18.40 9.32
N GLY A 233 -11.44 -17.63 9.10
CA GLY A 233 -11.93 -17.27 7.76
C GLY A 233 -11.76 -15.78 7.49
N TYR A 234 -10.55 -15.25 7.67
CA TYR A 234 -10.32 -13.83 7.51
C TYR A 234 -10.19 -13.42 6.03
N ARG A 235 -10.80 -12.27 5.73
CA ARG A 235 -10.71 -11.63 4.42
C ARG A 235 -9.88 -10.35 4.46
N SER A 236 -9.07 -10.18 5.50
CA SER A 236 -8.11 -9.09 5.64
C SER A 236 -6.88 -9.56 6.40
N PRO A 237 -5.69 -9.03 6.11
CA PRO A 237 -4.45 -9.43 6.80
C PRO A 237 -4.47 -9.10 8.30
N TYR A 238 -5.24 -8.10 8.70
CA TYR A 238 -5.36 -7.69 10.10
C TYR A 238 -6.04 -8.72 11.00
N GLY A 239 -6.93 -9.56 10.46
CA GLY A 239 -7.55 -10.65 11.21
C GLY A 239 -6.53 -11.66 11.73
N TYR A 240 -5.53 -11.98 10.92
CA TYR A 240 -4.44 -12.88 11.29
C TYR A 240 -3.56 -12.30 12.41
N ALA A 241 -3.31 -10.98 12.40
CA ALA A 241 -2.57 -10.32 13.48
C ALA A 241 -3.30 -10.43 14.83
N VAL A 242 -4.64 -10.34 14.82
CA VAL A 242 -5.45 -10.57 16.04
C VAL A 242 -5.33 -12.02 16.51
N SER A 243 -5.39 -13.00 15.62
CA SER A 243 -5.25 -14.41 15.99
C SER A 243 -3.87 -14.72 16.56
N GLN A 244 -2.81 -14.16 15.96
CA GLN A 244 -1.45 -14.29 16.47
C GLN A 244 -1.37 -13.75 17.92
N LEU A 245 -1.92 -12.58 18.19
CA LEU A 245 -1.98 -12.01 19.54
C LEU A 245 -2.70 -12.95 20.52
N ILE A 246 -3.80 -13.57 20.09
CA ILE A 246 -4.57 -14.50 20.94
C ILE A 246 -3.75 -15.74 21.28
N VAL A 247 -3.02 -16.31 20.34
CA VAL A 247 -2.13 -17.46 20.55
C VAL A 247 -0.95 -17.10 21.46
N GLU A 248 -0.33 -15.93 21.27
CA GLU A 248 0.73 -15.42 22.16
C GLU A 248 0.18 -15.23 23.60
N PHE A 249 -1.02 -14.70 23.73
CA PHE A 249 -1.69 -14.53 25.03
C PHE A 249 -2.05 -15.88 25.67
N ASP A 250 -2.53 -16.86 24.90
CA ASP A 250 -2.81 -18.21 25.41
C ASP A 250 -1.53 -18.85 26.00
N TYR A 251 -0.43 -18.75 25.26
CA TYR A 251 0.85 -19.28 25.72
C TYR A 251 1.35 -18.58 26.99
N PHE A 252 1.22 -17.25 27.07
CA PHE A 252 1.53 -16.47 28.26
C PHE A 252 0.69 -16.93 29.49
N VAL A 253 -0.62 -17.10 29.32
CA VAL A 253 -1.49 -17.57 30.41
C VAL A 253 -1.10 -18.97 30.87
N ARG A 254 -0.75 -19.86 29.95
CA ARG A 254 -0.28 -21.22 30.28
C ARG A 254 1.01 -21.18 31.10
N LEU A 255 1.95 -20.32 30.72
CA LEU A 255 3.19 -20.14 31.47
C LEU A 255 2.93 -19.62 32.88
N GLN A 256 2.17 -18.54 33.03
CA GLN A 256 1.85 -17.98 34.34
C GLN A 256 1.20 -19.04 35.28
N LYS A 257 0.24 -19.79 34.75
CA LYS A 257 -0.38 -20.89 35.49
C LYS A 257 0.58 -22.04 35.80
N THR A 258 1.56 -22.29 34.91
CA THR A 258 2.59 -23.29 35.15
C THR A 258 3.52 -22.88 36.29
N LEU A 259 3.99 -21.64 36.27
CA LEU A 259 4.84 -21.10 37.34
C LEU A 259 4.16 -21.19 38.70
N ALA A 260 2.89 -20.77 38.78
CA ALA A 260 2.11 -20.86 40.01
C ALA A 260 1.96 -22.33 40.49
N ARG A 261 1.55 -23.24 39.57
CA ARG A 261 1.39 -24.67 39.91
C ARG A 261 2.68 -25.35 40.34
N LYS A 262 3.83 -24.88 39.84
CA LYS A 262 5.16 -25.43 40.20
C LYS A 262 5.83 -24.70 41.36
N ASN A 263 5.11 -23.82 42.04
CA ASN A 263 5.57 -23.00 43.18
C ASN A 263 6.79 -22.12 42.85
N LEU A 264 6.84 -21.62 41.62
CA LEU A 264 7.86 -20.66 41.18
C LEU A 264 7.40 -19.21 41.28
N THR A 265 6.07 -19.00 41.38
CA THR A 265 5.42 -17.72 41.66
C THR A 265 4.17 -17.94 42.52
N SER A 266 3.65 -16.91 43.15
CA SER A 266 2.39 -17.02 43.88
C SER A 266 1.16 -17.01 42.97
N ASP A 267 0.07 -17.63 43.40
CA ASP A 267 -1.22 -17.60 42.67
C ASP A 267 -1.71 -16.17 42.43
N GLU A 268 -1.48 -15.29 43.39
CA GLU A 268 -1.88 -13.88 43.27
C GLU A 268 -1.06 -13.14 42.23
N GLN A 269 0.25 -13.33 42.19
CA GLN A 269 1.13 -12.74 41.14
C GLN A 269 0.73 -13.21 39.75
N ALA A 270 0.53 -14.52 39.57
CA ALA A 270 0.08 -15.09 38.30
C ALA A 270 -1.29 -14.53 37.87
N ARG A 271 -2.23 -14.39 38.78
CA ARG A 271 -3.56 -13.83 38.54
C ARG A 271 -3.49 -12.35 38.17
N GLN A 272 -2.66 -11.58 38.86
CA GLN A 272 -2.45 -10.15 38.60
C GLN A 272 -1.83 -9.95 37.20
N ALA A 273 -0.79 -10.70 36.86
CA ALA A 273 -0.16 -10.64 35.54
C ALA A 273 -1.17 -10.92 34.40
N ILE A 274 -1.95 -12.01 34.50
CA ILE A 274 -2.99 -12.36 33.53
C ILE A 274 -4.06 -11.27 33.46
N THR A 275 -4.49 -10.70 34.60
CA THR A 275 -5.52 -9.67 34.62
C THR A 275 -5.05 -8.37 33.99
N GLN A 276 -3.82 -7.93 34.27
CA GLN A 276 -3.24 -6.73 33.70
C GLN A 276 -3.12 -6.87 32.18
N MET A 277 -2.58 -7.99 31.68
CA MET A 277 -2.47 -8.26 30.26
C MET A 277 -3.85 -8.31 29.59
N THR A 278 -4.83 -8.96 30.21
CA THR A 278 -6.23 -9.00 29.75
C THR A 278 -6.82 -7.58 29.61
N ARG A 279 -6.60 -6.71 30.59
CA ARG A 279 -7.10 -5.31 30.57
C ARG A 279 -6.44 -4.52 29.44
N PHE A 280 -5.14 -4.72 29.23
CA PHE A 280 -4.38 -4.04 28.21
C PHE A 280 -4.88 -4.41 26.80
N ILE A 281 -5.01 -5.71 26.50
CA ILE A 281 -5.55 -6.19 25.21
C ILE A 281 -6.98 -5.68 25.00
N ARG A 282 -7.85 -5.72 26.01
CA ARG A 282 -9.24 -5.25 25.88
C ARG A 282 -9.35 -3.75 25.61
N ARG A 283 -8.44 -2.93 26.15
CA ARG A 283 -8.41 -1.48 25.86
C ARG A 283 -8.26 -1.25 24.34
N VAL A 284 -7.29 -1.92 23.72
CA VAL A 284 -7.05 -1.82 22.28
C VAL A 284 -8.24 -2.33 21.47
N PHE A 285 -8.83 -3.45 21.87
CA PHE A 285 -10.00 -4.00 21.21
C PHE A 285 -11.19 -3.04 21.21
N ASN A 286 -11.44 -2.38 22.35
CA ASN A 286 -12.49 -1.38 22.47
C ASN A 286 -12.20 -0.13 21.64
N GLU A 287 -10.96 0.35 21.62
CA GLU A 287 -10.55 1.49 20.82
C GLU A 287 -10.74 1.22 19.32
N THR A 288 -10.23 0.09 18.83
CA THR A 288 -10.37 -0.29 17.42
C THR A 288 -11.85 -0.38 17.00
N THR A 289 -12.70 -1.00 17.82
CA THR A 289 -14.12 -1.10 17.50
C THR A 289 -14.86 0.23 17.64
N ARG A 290 -14.35 1.17 18.43
CA ARG A 290 -14.86 2.55 18.50
C ARG A 290 -14.61 3.28 17.18
N PHE A 291 -13.40 3.21 16.62
CA PHE A 291 -13.09 3.80 15.32
C PHE A 291 -14.00 3.21 14.23
N ASP A 292 -14.08 1.89 14.10
CA ASP A 292 -14.95 1.22 13.12
C ASP A 292 -16.41 1.68 13.21
N ARG A 293 -16.95 1.76 14.44
CA ARG A 293 -18.35 2.16 14.67
C ARG A 293 -18.64 3.58 14.21
N TRP A 294 -17.71 4.50 14.47
CA TRP A 294 -17.90 5.91 14.14
C TRP A 294 -17.63 6.17 12.66
N LEU A 295 -16.53 5.69 12.10
CA LEU A 295 -16.18 5.87 10.70
C LEU A 295 -17.11 5.11 9.74
N GLY A 296 -17.80 4.08 10.22
CA GLY A 296 -18.81 3.34 9.45
C GLY A 296 -20.18 4.02 9.35
N ARG A 297 -20.41 5.17 10.01
CA ARG A 297 -21.67 5.92 9.93
C ARG A 297 -21.88 6.49 8.54
N ALA A 298 -23.14 6.56 8.12
CA ALA A 298 -23.51 7.03 6.77
C ALA A 298 -22.98 8.45 6.50
N GLU A 299 -23.03 9.32 7.51
CA GLU A 299 -22.69 10.74 7.45
C GLU A 299 -21.20 10.99 7.17
N ILE A 300 -20.32 10.09 7.62
CA ILE A 300 -18.86 10.24 7.48
C ILE A 300 -18.18 9.10 6.71
N ARG A 301 -18.93 8.12 6.26
CA ARG A 301 -18.37 6.96 5.53
C ARG A 301 -17.69 7.36 4.22
N THR A 302 -18.11 8.46 3.62
CA THR A 302 -17.55 9.01 2.39
C THR A 302 -16.40 9.98 2.63
N LEU A 303 -16.02 10.22 3.89
CA LEU A 303 -14.89 11.08 4.25
C LEU A 303 -13.61 10.63 3.55
N SER A 304 -12.94 11.59 2.93
CA SER A 304 -11.67 11.40 2.23
C SER A 304 -10.74 12.58 2.48
N ARG A 305 -9.47 12.48 2.08
CA ARG A 305 -8.54 13.61 2.16
C ARG A 305 -8.99 14.82 1.36
N SER A 306 -9.73 14.62 0.28
CA SER A 306 -10.29 15.71 -0.52
C SER A 306 -11.31 16.58 0.24
N ASP A 307 -11.91 16.08 1.33
CA ASP A 307 -12.85 16.87 2.13
C ASP A 307 -12.16 17.95 2.97
N PHE A 308 -10.85 17.86 3.14
CA PHE A 308 -10.04 18.82 3.91
C PHE A 308 -9.52 20.00 3.06
N VAL A 309 -9.75 19.96 1.76
CA VAL A 309 -9.34 21.04 0.85
C VAL A 309 -10.35 22.19 0.94
N PRO A 310 -9.91 23.47 0.94
CA PRO A 310 -10.79 24.62 1.08
C PRO A 310 -11.95 24.66 0.08
N GLU A 311 -11.77 24.08 -1.11
CA GLU A 311 -12.78 24.06 -2.17
C GLU A 311 -13.80 22.91 -2.04
N ALA A 312 -13.71 22.04 -1.01
CA ALA A 312 -14.54 20.83 -0.87
C ALA A 312 -16.03 21.09 -0.58
N GLY A 313 -16.38 22.33 -0.19
CA GLY A 313 -17.76 22.74 0.07
C GLY A 313 -18.28 22.42 1.47
N ASP A 314 -19.47 22.97 1.80
CA ASP A 314 -20.04 22.96 3.16
C ASP A 314 -20.31 21.56 3.74
N GLU A 315 -20.72 20.59 2.92
CA GLU A 315 -20.99 19.22 3.38
C GLU A 315 -19.71 18.47 3.75
N ALA A 316 -18.63 18.72 3.02
CA ALA A 316 -17.31 18.18 3.34
C ALA A 316 -16.81 18.79 4.66
N GLY A 317 -16.92 20.12 4.82
CA GLY A 317 -16.58 20.81 6.06
C GLY A 317 -17.30 20.24 7.29
N LYS A 318 -18.60 19.98 7.19
CA LYS A 318 -19.40 19.34 8.27
C LYS A 318 -18.91 17.94 8.61
N ARG A 319 -18.50 17.14 7.60
CA ARG A 319 -17.91 15.80 7.84
C ARG A 319 -16.59 15.90 8.61
N VAL A 320 -15.74 16.84 8.20
CA VAL A 320 -14.45 17.09 8.84
C VAL A 320 -14.65 17.58 10.28
N GLU A 321 -15.52 18.56 10.50
CA GLU A 321 -15.85 19.07 11.84
C GLU A 321 -16.38 17.96 12.75
N PHE A 322 -17.31 17.14 12.24
CA PHE A 322 -17.88 16.04 13.01
C PHE A 322 -16.82 15.01 13.41
N VAL A 323 -15.96 14.58 12.48
CA VAL A 323 -14.96 13.54 12.76
C VAL A 323 -13.83 14.07 13.66
N SER A 324 -13.39 15.32 13.47
CA SER A 324 -12.39 15.96 14.31
C SER A 324 -12.91 16.22 15.72
N GLY A 325 -14.19 16.56 15.87
CA GLY A 325 -14.85 16.67 17.18
C GLY A 325 -14.92 15.35 17.96
N VAL A 326 -14.97 14.19 17.27
CA VAL A 326 -15.02 12.85 17.90
C VAL A 326 -13.65 12.31 18.25
N PHE A 327 -12.66 12.47 17.35
CA PHE A 327 -11.35 11.80 17.43
C PHE A 327 -10.17 12.77 17.65
N GLY A 328 -10.39 14.07 17.52
CA GLY A 328 -9.33 15.06 17.38
C GLY A 328 -8.83 15.16 15.95
N MET A 329 -7.80 15.98 15.75
CA MET A 329 -7.18 16.13 14.43
C MET A 329 -6.36 14.90 14.06
N VAL A 330 -6.37 14.54 12.79
CA VAL A 330 -5.51 13.48 12.28
C VAL A 330 -4.06 14.00 12.19
N PRO A 331 -3.05 13.26 12.67
CA PRO A 331 -1.66 13.70 12.57
C PRO A 331 -1.25 14.00 11.13
N SER A 332 -0.54 15.11 10.91
CA SER A 332 -0.14 15.56 9.57
C SER A 332 0.65 14.53 8.80
N GLU A 333 1.56 13.80 9.46
CA GLU A 333 2.34 12.72 8.84
C GLU A 333 1.48 11.60 8.26
N VAL A 334 0.32 11.29 8.90
CA VAL A 334 -0.67 10.33 8.41
C VAL A 334 -1.48 10.96 7.28
N PHE A 335 -1.88 12.22 7.46
CA PHE A 335 -2.68 12.95 6.48
C PHE A 335 -1.95 13.08 5.14
N VAL A 336 -0.69 13.52 5.14
CA VAL A 336 0.14 13.63 3.93
C VAL A 336 0.62 12.28 3.37
N GLY A 337 0.34 11.18 4.10
CA GLY A 337 0.74 9.82 3.69
C GLY A 337 2.22 9.50 3.89
N LYS A 338 2.95 10.27 4.71
CA LYS A 338 4.32 9.95 5.15
C LYS A 338 4.33 8.70 6.03
N LEU A 339 3.35 8.60 6.94
CA LEU A 339 3.06 7.38 7.69
C LEU A 339 1.84 6.70 7.09
N GLN A 340 2.00 5.42 6.72
CA GLN A 340 0.94 4.61 6.13
C GLN A 340 0.80 3.29 6.87
N PRO A 341 -0.43 2.73 6.98
CA PRO A 341 -0.63 1.41 7.54
C PRO A 341 0.05 0.34 6.65
N ARG A 342 0.54 -0.72 7.29
CA ARG A 342 1.24 -1.82 6.60
C ARG A 342 0.43 -2.41 5.44
N HIS A 343 -0.88 -2.45 5.57
CA HIS A 343 -1.79 -2.91 4.54
C HIS A 343 -2.86 -1.85 4.31
N SER A 344 -2.90 -1.28 3.12
CA SER A 344 -3.91 -0.32 2.69
C SER A 344 -4.51 -0.76 1.35
N ARG A 345 -5.75 -0.41 1.11
CA ARG A 345 -6.40 -0.57 -0.19
C ARG A 345 -6.27 0.65 -1.08
N ARG A 346 -5.64 1.69 -0.60
CA ARG A 346 -5.39 2.91 -1.36
C ARG A 346 -4.61 2.58 -2.63
N ARG A 347 -5.20 2.89 -3.79
CA ARG A 347 -4.60 2.68 -5.12
C ARG A 347 -4.17 3.97 -5.79
N LEU A 348 -4.46 5.12 -5.18
CA LEU A 348 -4.17 6.41 -5.76
C LEU A 348 -2.67 6.69 -5.74
N GLN A 349 -2.12 6.91 -6.94
CA GLN A 349 -0.81 7.55 -7.07
C GLN A 349 -1.03 9.05 -6.87
N ILE A 350 -0.57 9.58 -5.75
CA ILE A 350 -0.64 11.01 -5.47
C ILE A 350 0.32 11.73 -6.43
N THR A 351 -0.21 12.65 -7.21
CA THR A 351 0.60 13.52 -8.07
C THR A 351 1.47 14.46 -7.21
N PRO A 352 2.59 14.98 -7.75
CA PRO A 352 3.42 15.95 -7.00
C PRO A 352 2.64 17.19 -6.55
N ALA A 353 1.69 17.66 -7.37
CA ALA A 353 0.85 18.82 -7.05
C ALA A 353 -0.11 18.52 -5.89
N GLU A 354 -0.77 17.36 -5.92
CA GLU A 354 -1.63 16.92 -4.79
C GLU A 354 -0.83 16.73 -3.51
N ARG A 355 0.39 16.20 -3.60
CA ARG A 355 1.27 16.06 -2.43
C ARG A 355 1.59 17.42 -1.80
N GLN A 356 1.85 18.42 -2.62
CA GLN A 356 2.13 19.76 -2.17
C GLN A 356 0.91 20.40 -1.50
N LEU A 357 -0.29 20.22 -2.08
CA LEU A 357 -1.55 20.67 -1.50
C LEU A 357 -1.83 19.99 -0.16
N LEU A 358 -1.70 18.66 -0.09
CA LEU A 358 -1.87 17.90 1.15
C LEU A 358 -0.86 18.30 2.22
N GLN A 359 0.36 18.68 1.83
CA GLN A 359 1.37 19.19 2.76
C GLN A 359 0.96 20.52 3.35
N THR A 360 0.48 21.47 2.54
CA THR A 360 -0.04 22.76 3.02
C THR A 360 -1.22 22.57 3.99
N VAL A 361 -2.16 21.69 3.66
CA VAL A 361 -3.28 21.35 4.56
C VAL A 361 -2.78 20.67 5.83
N GLY A 362 -1.78 19.78 5.74
CA GLY A 362 -1.14 19.15 6.89
C GLY A 362 -0.52 20.16 7.86
N GLU A 363 0.19 21.15 7.35
CA GLU A 363 0.77 22.26 8.15
C GLU A 363 -0.32 23.09 8.85
N GLN A 364 -1.45 23.32 8.19
CA GLN A 364 -2.60 24.00 8.81
C GLN A 364 -3.23 23.16 9.93
N LEU A 365 -3.31 21.84 9.76
CA LEU A 365 -3.81 20.92 10.80
C LEU A 365 -2.89 20.93 12.03
N ASP A 366 -1.57 20.88 11.85
CA ASP A 366 -0.60 20.96 12.95
C ASP A 366 -0.68 22.29 13.69
N ALA A 367 -0.86 23.39 12.98
CA ALA A 367 -1.05 24.72 13.58
C ALA A 367 -2.34 24.77 14.43
N ALA A 368 -3.44 24.24 13.92
CA ALA A 368 -4.72 24.17 14.65
C ALA A 368 -4.65 23.27 15.89
N GLU A 369 -3.93 22.15 15.82
CA GLU A 369 -3.71 21.27 16.98
C GLU A 369 -2.91 21.98 18.08
N GLN A 370 -1.83 22.68 17.71
CA GLN A 370 -1.03 23.47 18.65
C GLN A 370 -1.81 24.60 19.31
N GLU A 371 -2.69 25.27 18.58
CA GLU A 371 -3.57 26.31 19.15
C GLU A 371 -4.55 25.70 20.15
N MET A 372 -5.11 24.54 19.86
CA MET A 372 -6.04 23.86 20.75
C MET A 372 -5.35 23.37 22.03
N GLU A 373 -4.13 22.83 21.94
CA GLU A 373 -3.32 22.45 23.09
C GLU A 373 -2.97 23.65 23.99
N ARG A 374 -2.59 24.78 23.38
CA ARG A 374 -2.34 26.03 24.12
C ARG A 374 -3.58 26.54 24.84
N ALA A 375 -4.74 26.51 24.17
CA ALA A 375 -6.01 26.92 24.77
C ALA A 375 -6.41 26.03 25.98
N VAL A 376 -6.22 24.71 25.88
CA VAL A 376 -6.47 23.75 26.96
C VAL A 376 -5.52 24.00 28.14
N THR A 377 -4.22 24.18 27.88
CA THR A 377 -3.22 24.46 28.91
C THR A 377 -3.50 25.77 29.62
N THR A 378 -3.92 26.80 28.89
CA THR A 378 -4.29 28.11 29.47
C THR A 378 -5.54 28.00 30.34
N ALA A 379 -6.54 27.21 29.93
CA ALA A 379 -7.75 26.97 30.69
C ALA A 379 -7.49 26.18 31.98
N GLU A 380 -6.60 25.19 31.94
CA GLU A 380 -6.19 24.41 33.11
C GLU A 380 -5.41 25.27 34.11
N THR A 381 -4.53 26.14 33.64
CA THR A 381 -3.75 27.07 34.48
C THR A 381 -4.67 28.11 35.15
N SER A 382 -5.64 28.66 34.43
CA SER A 382 -6.61 29.60 34.98
C SER A 382 -7.55 28.97 35.99
N THR A 383 -7.86 27.70 35.85
CA THR A 383 -8.70 26.95 36.83
C THR A 383 -7.90 26.64 38.11
N GLN A 384 -6.61 26.36 38.02
CA GLN A 384 -5.75 26.14 39.19
C GLN A 384 -5.47 27.44 39.95
N GLU A 385 -5.32 28.59 39.27
CA GLU A 385 -5.17 29.87 39.92
C GLU A 385 -6.45 30.34 40.62
N ALA A 386 -7.63 30.03 40.05
CA ALA A 386 -8.91 30.33 40.66
C ALA A 386 -9.16 29.48 41.93
N ASP A 387 -8.70 28.24 41.99
CA ASP A 387 -8.82 27.34 43.13
C ASP A 387 -7.81 27.65 44.24
N ALA A 388 -6.62 28.20 43.90
CA ALA A 388 -5.60 28.62 44.83
C ALA A 388 -5.91 29.99 45.49
N GLY A 389 -6.82 30.78 44.93
CA GLY A 389 -7.26 32.06 45.47
C GLY A 389 -8.45 31.97 46.46
N LEU A 390 -8.97 30.77 46.76
CA LEU A 390 -10.10 30.53 47.61
C LEU A 390 -9.73 29.88 48.99
N VAL A 391 -8.44 29.83 49.35
CA VAL A 391 -7.96 29.32 50.64
C VAL A 391 -7.57 30.49 51.58
#